data_26a021883859cb1950968bc0b4acfadd
#
_entry.id   26a021883859cb1950968bc0b4acfadd
#
_cell.length_a   1.000
_cell.length_b   1.000
_cell.length_c   1.000
_cell.angle_alpha   90.00
_cell.angle_beta   90.00
_cell.angle_gamma   90.00
#
_symmetry.space_group_name_H-M   'P 1'
#
loop_
_entity.id
_entity.type
_entity.pdbx_description
1 polymer ?
#
loop_
_entity_poly.entity_id
_entity_poly.type
_entity_poly.pdbx_seq_one_letter_code
_entity_poly.pdbx_strand_id
1 'polypeptide(L)'
;METLFDQIPLDRVSTSMTINATASLLLCFYIVAARKQGVSQEQISGTVQNDILKEYIARGTYAYPPRPSMRLVVDVFKYCHENVPKWNTISISGYHMREAGATAVQELAFTFANAIAYVQAALDAGLKIDDFGPRLSFFFVAQNNLFEEVAKFRAARRMWARIMKERFGAKDPRSMMLRFHTQTAGVSLTAQQPDNNLIRCTIQALSAILGGSQSLHVNSRDEALALPSEDSVQLSLRTQQILAFESGVSDV
;
A
#
# COMPACT_ATOMS: atom_id res chain seq x y z
N MET A 1 12.60 -17.87 -2.98
CA MET A 1 11.16 -17.97 -2.72
C MET A 1 10.82 -19.29 -2.01
N GLU A 2 11.15 -20.46 -2.54
CA GLU A 2 10.88 -21.75 -1.89
C GLU A 2 11.46 -21.84 -0.48
N THR A 3 12.74 -21.52 -0.29
CA THR A 3 13.39 -21.50 1.04
C THR A 3 12.72 -20.53 2.01
N LEU A 4 12.26 -19.37 1.53
CA LEU A 4 11.59 -18.36 2.35
C LEU A 4 10.23 -18.85 2.88
N PHE A 5 9.50 -19.59 2.04
CA PHE A 5 8.16 -20.07 2.37
C PHE A 5 8.13 -21.56 2.74
N ASP A 6 9.29 -22.14 3.05
CA ASP A 6 9.33 -23.52 3.53
C ASP A 6 8.51 -23.65 4.83
N GLN A 7 7.62 -24.65 4.85
CA GLN A 7 6.66 -24.95 5.93
C GLN A 7 5.62 -23.82 6.22
N ILE A 8 5.54 -22.77 5.39
CA ILE A 8 4.49 -21.76 5.50
C ILE A 8 3.36 -22.10 4.51
N PRO A 9 2.14 -22.42 4.99
CA PRO A 9 1.05 -22.83 4.11
C PRO A 9 0.50 -21.63 3.31
N LEU A 10 0.80 -21.58 2.00
CA LEU A 10 0.48 -20.43 1.15
C LEU A 10 -1.01 -20.27 0.82
N ASP A 11 -1.82 -21.28 1.09
CA ASP A 11 -3.29 -21.22 1.05
C ASP A 11 -3.92 -20.56 2.28
N ARG A 12 -3.16 -20.40 3.38
CA ARG A 12 -3.64 -19.87 4.68
C ARG A 12 -3.08 -18.52 5.05
N VAL A 13 -2.08 -18.04 4.30
CA VAL A 13 -1.45 -16.74 4.56
C VAL A 13 -1.74 -15.77 3.41
N SER A 14 -1.70 -14.48 3.70
CA SER A 14 -1.68 -13.42 2.70
C SER A 14 -0.29 -12.79 2.67
N THR A 15 0.34 -12.77 1.50
CA THR A 15 1.71 -12.26 1.34
C THR A 15 1.71 -10.89 0.69
N SER A 16 2.32 -9.90 1.34
CA SER A 16 2.51 -8.56 0.77
C SER A 16 3.98 -8.34 0.40
N MET A 17 4.21 -7.91 -0.85
CA MET A 17 5.55 -7.64 -1.38
C MET A 17 5.67 -6.18 -1.81
N THR A 18 6.61 -5.44 -1.21
CA THR A 18 6.90 -4.02 -1.53
C THR A 18 7.77 -3.88 -2.79
N ILE A 19 7.46 -4.64 -3.83
CA ILE A 19 8.24 -4.79 -5.05
C ILE A 19 7.54 -4.05 -6.20
N ASN A 20 8.32 -3.32 -7.01
CA ASN A 20 7.82 -2.49 -8.10
C ASN A 20 8.30 -2.98 -9.47
N ALA A 21 9.47 -2.60 -9.92
CA ALA A 21 9.96 -2.93 -11.27
C ALA A 21 10.02 -4.44 -11.56
N THR A 22 10.27 -5.27 -10.55
CA THR A 22 10.35 -6.73 -10.65
C THR A 22 9.12 -7.46 -10.09
N ALA A 23 8.00 -6.74 -9.90
CA ALA A 23 6.79 -7.30 -9.29
C ALA A 23 6.24 -8.51 -10.04
N SER A 24 6.17 -8.45 -11.35
CA SER A 24 5.72 -9.58 -12.19
C SER A 24 6.59 -10.82 -12.02
N LEU A 25 7.92 -10.65 -11.99
CA LEU A 25 8.86 -11.75 -11.81
C LEU A 25 8.71 -12.42 -10.44
N LEU A 26 8.64 -11.63 -9.37
CA LEU A 26 8.49 -12.16 -8.02
C LEU A 26 7.12 -12.79 -7.78
N LEU A 27 6.07 -12.27 -8.41
CA LEU A 27 4.75 -12.92 -8.41
C LEU A 27 4.81 -14.28 -9.10
N CYS A 28 5.50 -14.41 -10.24
CA CYS A 28 5.70 -15.70 -10.89
C CYS A 28 6.46 -16.69 -9.99
N PHE A 29 7.50 -16.24 -9.30
CA PHE A 29 8.22 -17.11 -8.36
C PHE A 29 7.34 -17.54 -7.19
N TYR A 30 6.47 -16.66 -6.68
CA TYR A 30 5.51 -17.01 -5.64
C TYR A 30 4.49 -18.05 -6.10
N ILE A 31 3.93 -17.87 -7.29
CA ILE A 31 3.00 -18.83 -7.91
C ILE A 31 3.66 -20.20 -8.08
N VAL A 32 4.91 -20.24 -8.55
CA VAL A 32 5.65 -21.51 -8.69
C VAL A 32 5.90 -22.17 -7.34
N ALA A 33 6.27 -21.40 -6.32
CA ALA A 33 6.46 -21.92 -4.97
C ALA A 33 5.15 -22.49 -4.39
N ALA A 34 4.03 -21.80 -4.59
CA ALA A 34 2.70 -22.28 -4.18
C ALA A 34 2.33 -23.60 -4.88
N ARG A 35 2.53 -23.67 -6.19
CA ARG A 35 2.28 -24.92 -6.96
C ARG A 35 3.11 -26.11 -6.46
N LYS A 36 4.36 -25.87 -6.07
CA LYS A 36 5.22 -26.92 -5.49
C LYS A 36 4.73 -27.39 -4.11
N GLN A 37 4.01 -26.54 -3.37
CA GLN A 37 3.33 -26.92 -2.13
C GLN A 37 1.95 -27.59 -2.39
N GLY A 38 1.53 -27.77 -3.65
CA GLY A 38 0.21 -28.30 -3.99
C GLY A 38 -0.92 -27.25 -3.87
N VAL A 39 -0.61 -25.97 -3.75
CA VAL A 39 -1.58 -24.87 -3.65
C VAL A 39 -1.87 -24.29 -5.02
N SER A 40 -3.15 -24.20 -5.40
CA SER A 40 -3.56 -23.61 -6.68
C SER A 40 -3.48 -22.08 -6.69
N GLN A 41 -3.46 -21.50 -7.89
CA GLN A 41 -3.38 -20.04 -8.04
C GLN A 41 -4.62 -19.32 -7.49
N GLU A 42 -5.79 -19.95 -7.55
CA GLU A 42 -7.04 -19.40 -7.04
C GLU A 42 -7.09 -19.35 -5.50
N GLN A 43 -6.25 -20.16 -4.85
CA GLN A 43 -6.19 -20.23 -3.39
C GLN A 43 -5.30 -19.16 -2.78
N ILE A 44 -4.20 -18.79 -3.46
CA ILE A 44 -3.25 -17.81 -2.93
C ILE A 44 -3.85 -16.40 -2.88
N SER A 45 -3.44 -15.65 -1.86
CA SER A 45 -3.84 -14.26 -1.67
C SER A 45 -2.64 -13.40 -1.30
N GLY A 46 -2.70 -12.13 -1.67
CA GLY A 46 -1.60 -11.21 -1.37
C GLY A 46 -1.68 -9.90 -2.13
N THR A 47 -0.58 -9.17 -2.09
CA THR A 47 -0.43 -7.87 -2.73
C THR A 47 0.99 -7.71 -3.28
N VAL A 48 1.13 -7.23 -4.50
CA VAL A 48 2.37 -6.63 -4.99
C VAL A 48 2.20 -5.12 -5.04
N GLN A 49 3.23 -4.34 -4.68
CA GLN A 49 3.15 -2.89 -4.75
C GLN A 49 3.00 -2.43 -6.19
N ASN A 50 3.87 -2.88 -7.11
CA ASN A 50 3.73 -2.74 -8.57
C ASN A 50 3.41 -1.31 -9.04
N ASP A 51 3.77 -0.30 -8.24
CA ASP A 51 3.58 1.12 -8.53
C ASP A 51 4.85 1.69 -9.15
N ILE A 52 4.95 1.62 -10.46
CA ILE A 52 6.16 2.05 -11.17
C ILE A 52 6.22 3.58 -11.34
N LEU A 53 5.09 4.27 -11.44
CA LEU A 53 5.10 5.71 -11.69
C LEU A 53 5.72 6.48 -10.52
N LYS A 54 5.48 6.07 -9.27
CA LYS A 54 6.13 6.71 -8.12
C LYS A 54 7.65 6.52 -8.09
N GLU A 55 8.17 5.47 -8.73
CA GLU A 55 9.61 5.25 -8.84
C GLU A 55 10.28 6.34 -9.69
N TYR A 56 9.63 6.80 -10.76
CA TYR A 56 10.15 7.93 -11.56
C TYR A 56 9.99 9.28 -10.86
N ILE A 57 9.00 9.40 -9.96
CA ILE A 57 8.70 10.66 -9.28
C ILE A 57 9.58 10.87 -8.04
N ALA A 58 9.75 9.83 -7.20
CA ALA A 58 10.29 9.99 -5.86
C ALA A 58 11.37 8.98 -5.47
N ARG A 59 11.23 7.67 -5.82
CA ARG A 59 12.09 6.64 -5.25
C ARG A 59 13.31 6.27 -6.10
N GLY A 60 13.20 6.31 -7.42
CA GLY A 60 14.32 6.13 -8.35
C GLY A 60 14.75 4.69 -8.64
N THR A 61 13.99 3.67 -8.20
CA THR A 61 14.34 2.25 -8.39
C THR A 61 13.51 1.59 -9.50
N TYR A 62 13.67 2.04 -10.72
CA TYR A 62 13.04 1.48 -11.92
C TYR A 62 14.05 0.68 -12.75
N ALA A 63 13.56 -0.35 -13.47
CA ALA A 63 14.37 -1.18 -14.36
C ALA A 63 14.16 -0.85 -15.85
N TYR A 64 12.98 -0.34 -16.22
CA TYR A 64 12.59 -0.11 -17.61
C TYR A 64 12.06 1.32 -17.78
N PRO A 65 12.03 1.86 -19.02
CA PRO A 65 11.34 3.12 -19.32
C PRO A 65 9.84 3.07 -18.99
N PRO A 66 9.15 4.24 -18.86
CA PRO A 66 7.76 4.29 -18.41
C PRO A 66 6.78 3.43 -19.22
N ARG A 67 6.84 3.47 -20.56
CA ARG A 67 5.90 2.72 -21.41
C ARG A 67 6.01 1.20 -21.25
N PRO A 68 7.20 0.57 -21.34
CA PRO A 68 7.34 -0.86 -21.05
C PRO A 68 6.93 -1.23 -19.62
N SER A 69 7.23 -0.38 -18.64
CA SER A 69 6.84 -0.60 -17.24
C SER A 69 5.32 -0.60 -17.08
N MET A 70 4.61 0.36 -17.68
CA MET A 70 3.13 0.40 -17.68
C MET A 70 2.52 -0.83 -18.33
N ARG A 71 3.11 -1.34 -19.42
CA ARG A 71 2.65 -2.59 -20.02
C ARG A 71 2.74 -3.75 -19.03
N LEU A 72 3.88 -3.90 -18.34
CA LEU A 72 4.05 -4.97 -17.34
C LEU A 72 3.04 -4.86 -16.19
N VAL A 73 2.72 -3.65 -15.73
CA VAL A 73 1.67 -3.43 -14.71
C VAL A 73 0.31 -3.95 -15.21
N VAL A 74 -0.06 -3.59 -16.43
CA VAL A 74 -1.34 -4.01 -17.04
C VAL A 74 -1.35 -5.53 -17.29
N ASP A 75 -0.23 -6.12 -17.70
CA ASP A 75 -0.12 -7.57 -17.88
C ASP A 75 -0.35 -8.31 -16.53
N VAL A 76 0.15 -7.78 -15.41
CA VAL A 76 -0.16 -8.31 -14.08
C VAL A 76 -1.65 -8.20 -13.75
N PHE A 77 -2.30 -7.08 -14.10
CA PHE A 77 -3.75 -6.92 -13.89
C PHE A 77 -4.55 -7.99 -14.64
N LYS A 78 -4.26 -8.18 -15.92
CA LYS A 78 -4.92 -9.19 -16.77
C LYS A 78 -4.72 -10.59 -16.22
N TYR A 79 -3.47 -10.94 -15.98
CA TYR A 79 -3.14 -12.29 -15.50
C TYR A 79 -3.81 -12.60 -14.17
N CYS A 80 -3.75 -11.68 -13.21
CA CYS A 80 -4.35 -11.91 -11.91
C CYS A 80 -5.88 -11.95 -11.94
N HIS A 81 -6.51 -11.12 -12.79
CA HIS A 81 -7.96 -11.18 -12.96
C HIS A 81 -8.43 -12.58 -13.38
N GLU A 82 -7.72 -13.20 -14.32
CA GLU A 82 -8.06 -14.51 -14.86
C GLU A 82 -7.62 -15.68 -13.97
N ASN A 83 -6.44 -15.59 -13.34
CA ASN A 83 -5.76 -16.74 -12.75
C ASN A 83 -5.55 -16.67 -11.24
N VAL A 84 -5.52 -15.45 -10.66
CA VAL A 84 -5.21 -15.24 -9.24
C VAL A 84 -6.22 -14.24 -8.62
N PRO A 85 -7.50 -14.59 -8.53
CA PRO A 85 -8.59 -13.64 -8.27
C PRO A 85 -8.56 -13.00 -6.89
N LYS A 86 -7.78 -13.55 -5.95
CA LYS A 86 -7.62 -12.99 -4.60
C LYS A 86 -6.42 -12.06 -4.47
N TRP A 87 -5.69 -11.77 -5.56
CA TRP A 87 -4.47 -10.97 -5.54
C TRP A 87 -4.77 -9.49 -5.76
N ASN A 88 -4.22 -8.62 -4.89
CA ASN A 88 -4.21 -7.18 -5.12
C ASN A 88 -3.01 -6.85 -6.03
N THR A 89 -3.33 -6.37 -7.21
CA THR A 89 -2.36 -6.25 -8.32
C THR A 89 -1.50 -5.00 -8.25
N ILE A 90 -1.88 -4.04 -7.41
CA ILE A 90 -1.15 -2.79 -7.20
C ILE A 90 -1.46 -2.20 -5.82
N SER A 91 -0.48 -1.51 -5.25
CA SER A 91 -0.65 -0.61 -4.11
C SER A 91 -0.07 0.77 -4.48
N ILE A 92 -0.94 1.69 -4.91
CA ILE A 92 -0.55 2.99 -5.45
C ILE A 92 -0.13 3.90 -4.32
N SER A 93 1.12 4.38 -4.35
CA SER A 93 1.80 4.91 -3.19
C SER A 93 1.98 6.42 -3.24
N GLY A 94 1.34 7.12 -2.31
CA GLY A 94 1.63 8.51 -1.95
C GLY A 94 2.76 8.64 -0.94
N TYR A 95 2.99 7.61 -0.13
CA TYR A 95 3.98 7.58 0.95
C TYR A 95 5.35 8.13 0.52
N HIS A 96 5.92 7.60 -0.55
CA HIS A 96 7.28 7.97 -0.99
C HIS A 96 7.36 9.43 -1.46
N MET A 97 6.31 9.95 -2.08
CA MET A 97 6.25 11.35 -2.49
C MET A 97 6.18 12.28 -1.28
N ARG A 98 5.43 11.90 -0.25
CA ARG A 98 5.34 12.64 1.02
C ARG A 98 6.67 12.62 1.77
N GLU A 99 7.35 11.48 1.83
CA GLU A 99 8.69 11.33 2.42
C GLU A 99 9.75 12.15 1.66
N ALA A 100 9.54 12.39 0.36
CA ALA A 100 10.37 13.28 -0.47
C ALA A 100 10.01 14.77 -0.34
N GLY A 101 9.07 15.15 0.56
CA GLY A 101 8.76 16.54 0.89
C GLY A 101 7.45 17.08 0.30
N ALA A 102 6.62 16.27 -0.34
CA ALA A 102 5.29 16.70 -0.78
C ALA A 102 4.40 17.07 0.41
N THR A 103 3.49 18.03 0.22
CA THR A 103 2.43 18.37 1.19
C THR A 103 1.35 17.29 1.20
N ALA A 104 0.45 17.30 2.19
CA ALA A 104 -0.70 16.38 2.24
C ALA A 104 -1.59 16.50 0.99
N VAL A 105 -1.78 17.71 0.47
CA VAL A 105 -2.54 17.95 -0.76
C VAL A 105 -1.81 17.39 -1.98
N GLN A 106 -0.50 17.62 -2.08
CA GLN A 106 0.32 17.09 -3.18
C GLN A 106 0.41 15.57 -3.15
N GLU A 107 0.51 14.95 -1.96
CA GLU A 107 0.45 13.50 -1.81
C GLU A 107 -0.80 12.92 -2.47
N LEU A 108 -1.99 13.45 -2.14
CA LEU A 108 -3.23 12.99 -2.75
C LEU A 108 -3.29 13.28 -4.26
N ALA A 109 -2.93 14.50 -4.67
CA ALA A 109 -2.99 14.91 -6.06
C ALA A 109 -2.12 14.02 -6.96
N PHE A 110 -0.88 13.77 -6.57
CA PHE A 110 0.05 12.97 -7.36
C PHE A 110 -0.30 11.47 -7.31
N THR A 111 -0.75 10.97 -6.16
CA THR A 111 -1.19 9.58 -6.04
C THR A 111 -2.39 9.31 -6.94
N PHE A 112 -3.38 10.21 -6.95
CA PHE A 112 -4.55 10.03 -7.81
C PHE A 112 -4.25 10.28 -9.29
N ALA A 113 -3.30 11.15 -9.63
CA ALA A 113 -2.83 11.28 -11.00
C ALA A 113 -2.22 9.95 -11.50
N ASN A 114 -1.38 9.30 -10.69
CA ASN A 114 -0.84 7.98 -10.98
C ASN A 114 -1.95 6.92 -11.08
N ALA A 115 -2.89 6.92 -10.14
CA ALA A 115 -4.01 5.99 -10.14
C ALA A 115 -4.88 6.11 -11.40
N ILE A 116 -5.17 7.34 -11.81
CA ILE A 116 -5.90 7.62 -13.06
C ILE A 116 -5.13 7.07 -14.27
N ALA A 117 -3.82 7.24 -14.31
CA ALA A 117 -2.99 6.72 -15.41
C ALA A 117 -3.01 5.18 -15.46
N TYR A 118 -2.94 4.49 -14.31
CA TYR A 118 -3.04 3.03 -14.24
C TYR A 118 -4.41 2.54 -14.68
N VAL A 119 -5.49 3.15 -14.18
CA VAL A 119 -6.85 2.78 -14.58
C VAL A 119 -7.05 2.98 -16.06
N GLN A 120 -6.62 4.11 -16.62
CA GLN A 120 -6.74 4.38 -18.06
C GLN A 120 -5.98 3.36 -18.89
N ALA A 121 -4.73 3.03 -18.51
CA ALA A 121 -3.93 2.03 -19.23
C ALA A 121 -4.57 0.63 -19.19
N ALA A 122 -5.22 0.25 -18.11
CA ALA A 122 -5.94 -1.01 -17.99
C ALA A 122 -7.21 -1.03 -18.90
N LEU A 123 -7.96 0.08 -18.94
CA LEU A 123 -9.12 0.23 -19.82
C LEU A 123 -8.71 0.20 -21.30
N ASP A 124 -7.64 0.92 -21.67
CA ASP A 124 -7.10 0.95 -23.03
C ASP A 124 -6.62 -0.43 -23.50
N ALA A 125 -6.23 -1.27 -22.56
CA ALA A 125 -5.86 -2.66 -22.80
C ALA A 125 -7.05 -3.64 -22.84
N GLY A 126 -8.30 -3.14 -22.74
CA GLY A 126 -9.54 -3.87 -22.89
C GLY A 126 -10.11 -4.48 -21.61
N LEU A 127 -9.55 -4.18 -20.43
CA LEU A 127 -10.16 -4.58 -19.15
C LEU A 127 -11.38 -3.70 -18.85
N LYS A 128 -12.36 -4.22 -18.13
CA LYS A 128 -13.48 -3.44 -17.63
C LYS A 128 -13.18 -2.94 -16.21
N ILE A 129 -13.66 -1.75 -15.88
CA ILE A 129 -13.35 -1.09 -14.60
C ILE A 129 -13.73 -1.95 -13.38
N ASP A 130 -14.85 -2.65 -13.42
CA ASP A 130 -15.32 -3.47 -12.31
C ASP A 130 -14.64 -4.84 -12.23
N ASP A 131 -13.85 -5.24 -13.24
CA ASP A 131 -13.07 -6.48 -13.22
C ASP A 131 -11.82 -6.34 -12.34
N PHE A 132 -11.15 -5.18 -12.35
CA PHE A 132 -9.92 -4.94 -11.59
C PHE A 132 -10.05 -3.88 -10.50
N GLY A 133 -11.02 -2.96 -10.61
CA GLY A 133 -11.24 -1.87 -9.64
C GLY A 133 -11.28 -2.32 -8.18
N PRO A 134 -12.00 -3.42 -7.83
CA PRO A 134 -12.03 -3.94 -6.47
C PRO A 134 -10.68 -4.43 -5.93
N ARG A 135 -9.67 -4.60 -6.78
CA ARG A 135 -8.33 -5.07 -6.42
C ARG A 135 -7.29 -3.94 -6.34
N LEU A 136 -7.67 -2.72 -6.67
CA LEU A 136 -6.81 -1.56 -6.46
C LEU A 136 -6.67 -1.28 -4.96
N SER A 137 -5.45 -1.02 -4.53
CA SER A 137 -5.15 -0.58 -3.18
C SER A 137 -4.20 0.60 -3.19
N PHE A 138 -4.05 1.27 -2.05
CA PHE A 138 -3.26 2.47 -1.92
C PHE A 138 -2.33 2.39 -0.71
N PHE A 139 -1.34 3.28 -0.70
CA PHE A 139 -0.40 3.40 0.40
C PHE A 139 -0.12 4.87 0.68
N PHE A 140 -0.49 5.32 1.87
CA PHE A 140 -0.31 6.70 2.31
C PHE A 140 0.57 6.81 3.56
N VAL A 141 1.09 8.01 3.82
CA VAL A 141 1.80 8.33 5.05
C VAL A 141 0.84 8.93 6.08
N ALA A 142 1.18 8.83 7.36
CA ALA A 142 0.60 9.64 8.43
C ALA A 142 1.70 10.51 9.06
N GLN A 143 1.52 11.83 9.01
CA GLN A 143 2.41 12.84 9.58
C GLN A 143 1.91 13.34 10.96
N ASN A 144 2.67 14.23 11.59
CA ASN A 144 2.39 14.72 12.95
C ASN A 144 1.15 15.62 13.08
N ASN A 145 0.67 16.22 11.98
CA ASN A 145 -0.52 17.09 12.03
C ASN A 145 -1.80 16.22 12.06
N LEU A 146 -2.22 15.85 13.26
CA LEU A 146 -3.31 14.92 13.53
C LEU A 146 -4.57 15.20 12.69
N PHE A 147 -5.09 16.43 12.76
CA PHE A 147 -6.36 16.76 12.12
C PHE A 147 -6.25 16.87 10.60
N GLU A 148 -5.11 17.34 10.08
CA GLU A 148 -4.85 17.39 8.65
C GLU A 148 -4.80 15.98 8.06
N GLU A 149 -4.14 15.06 8.75
CA GLU A 149 -4.02 13.66 8.29
C GLU A 149 -5.38 12.93 8.32
N VAL A 150 -6.16 13.10 9.39
CA VAL A 150 -7.55 12.57 9.44
C VAL A 150 -8.39 13.15 8.31
N ALA A 151 -8.33 14.45 8.08
CA ALA A 151 -9.06 15.11 6.99
C ALA A 151 -8.59 14.62 5.62
N LYS A 152 -7.27 14.45 5.42
CA LYS A 152 -6.67 13.92 4.20
C LYS A 152 -7.24 12.54 3.84
N PHE A 153 -7.27 11.59 4.77
CA PHE A 153 -7.78 10.24 4.52
C PHE A 153 -9.28 10.24 4.21
N ARG A 154 -10.06 11.08 4.89
CA ARG A 154 -11.49 11.24 4.60
C ARG A 154 -11.73 11.86 3.23
N ALA A 155 -10.98 12.90 2.88
CA ALA A 155 -11.02 13.53 1.56
C ALA A 155 -10.62 12.54 0.45
N ALA A 156 -9.57 11.75 0.68
CA ALA A 156 -9.08 10.76 -0.25
C ALA A 156 -10.18 9.74 -0.63
N ARG A 157 -10.90 9.18 0.34
CA ARG A 157 -12.01 8.25 0.07
C ARG A 157 -13.11 8.88 -0.77
N ARG A 158 -13.52 10.10 -0.44
CA ARG A 158 -14.55 10.82 -1.19
C ARG A 158 -14.12 11.12 -2.62
N MET A 159 -12.89 11.60 -2.78
CA MET A 159 -12.34 11.95 -4.09
C MET A 159 -12.20 10.72 -4.98
N TRP A 160 -11.66 9.62 -4.45
CA TRP A 160 -11.51 8.39 -5.22
C TRP A 160 -12.85 7.82 -5.67
N ALA A 161 -13.83 7.75 -4.79
CA ALA A 161 -15.16 7.28 -5.13
C ALA A 161 -15.79 8.10 -6.26
N ARG A 162 -15.62 9.43 -6.25
CA ARG A 162 -16.08 10.30 -7.33
C ARG A 162 -15.32 10.05 -8.64
N ILE A 163 -13.98 9.93 -8.58
CA ILE A 163 -13.16 9.64 -9.76
C ILE A 163 -13.62 8.34 -10.42
N MET A 164 -13.76 7.27 -9.64
CA MET A 164 -14.18 5.98 -10.17
C MET A 164 -15.59 6.00 -10.77
N LYS A 165 -16.53 6.67 -10.11
CA LYS A 165 -17.91 6.78 -10.55
C LYS A 165 -18.07 7.73 -11.75
N GLU A 166 -17.56 8.96 -11.63
CA GLU A 166 -17.86 10.03 -12.58
C GLU A 166 -16.97 9.98 -13.82
N ARG A 167 -15.68 9.61 -13.65
CA ARG A 167 -14.73 9.56 -14.76
C ARG A 167 -14.68 8.21 -15.46
N PHE A 168 -14.71 7.12 -14.68
CA PHE A 168 -14.51 5.77 -15.21
C PHE A 168 -15.80 4.93 -15.28
N GLY A 169 -16.91 5.44 -14.76
CA GLY A 169 -18.21 4.78 -14.86
C GLY A 169 -18.33 3.49 -14.07
N ALA A 170 -17.55 3.33 -12.99
CA ALA A 170 -17.64 2.17 -12.11
C ALA A 170 -19.04 2.02 -11.54
N LYS A 171 -19.54 0.78 -11.53
CA LYS A 171 -20.89 0.43 -11.03
C LYS A 171 -20.83 -0.39 -9.75
N ASP A 172 -19.82 -1.24 -9.58
CA ASP A 172 -19.61 -2.00 -8.34
C ASP A 172 -19.14 -1.04 -7.23
N PRO A 173 -19.87 -0.96 -6.10
CA PRO A 173 -19.43 -0.16 -4.94
C PRO A 173 -18.00 -0.49 -4.48
N ARG A 174 -17.56 -1.74 -4.61
CA ARG A 174 -16.21 -2.17 -4.24
C ARG A 174 -15.13 -1.52 -5.12
N SER A 175 -15.41 -1.24 -6.40
CA SER A 175 -14.52 -0.50 -7.29
C SER A 175 -14.32 0.95 -6.87
N MET A 176 -15.29 1.53 -6.15
CA MET A 176 -15.25 2.91 -5.67
C MET A 176 -14.61 3.05 -4.28
N MET A 177 -14.34 1.93 -3.59
CA MET A 177 -13.71 1.94 -2.27
C MET A 177 -12.22 2.28 -2.38
N LEU A 178 -11.76 3.24 -1.58
CA LEU A 178 -10.34 3.50 -1.36
C LEU A 178 -9.87 2.61 -0.20
N ARG A 179 -9.22 1.49 -0.52
CA ARG A 179 -8.57 0.63 0.47
C ARG A 179 -7.10 1.00 0.54
N PHE A 180 -6.60 1.30 1.71
CA PHE A 180 -5.22 1.76 1.85
C PHE A 180 -4.52 1.24 3.10
N HIS A 181 -3.23 1.06 2.94
CA HIS A 181 -2.26 0.91 4.01
C HIS A 181 -1.76 2.28 4.43
N THR A 182 -1.46 2.47 5.70
CA THR A 182 -0.79 3.66 6.19
C THR A 182 0.49 3.27 6.91
N GLN A 183 1.56 4.02 6.67
CA GLN A 183 2.77 3.98 7.47
C GLN A 183 2.98 5.34 8.12
N THR A 184 3.45 5.34 9.36
CA THR A 184 3.86 6.58 10.03
C THR A 184 5.07 7.19 9.32
N ALA A 185 5.20 8.52 9.37
CA ALA A 185 6.20 9.25 8.59
C ALA A 185 7.61 9.10 9.14
N GLY A 186 8.51 8.45 8.39
CA GLY A 186 9.92 8.34 8.72
C GLY A 186 10.63 9.70 8.72
N VAL A 187 10.33 10.54 7.74
CA VAL A 187 10.94 11.89 7.57
C VAL A 187 10.70 12.83 8.76
N SER A 188 9.68 12.58 9.57
CA SER A 188 9.37 13.36 10.77
C SER A 188 10.18 12.97 12.01
N LEU A 189 10.90 11.86 11.94
CA LEU A 189 11.65 11.30 13.07
C LEU A 189 13.07 11.86 13.12
N THR A 190 13.60 12.05 14.32
CA THR A 190 14.91 12.66 14.54
C THR A 190 15.87 11.69 15.23
N ALA A 191 17.14 11.75 14.82
CA ALA A 191 18.22 10.96 15.43
C ALA A 191 18.63 11.47 16.83
N GLN A 192 18.46 12.77 17.07
CA GLN A 192 18.96 13.43 18.29
C GLN A 192 18.13 13.10 19.53
N GLN A 193 16.86 12.76 19.36
CA GLN A 193 15.94 12.45 20.46
C GLN A 193 15.07 11.26 20.10
N PRO A 194 15.65 10.05 20.03
CA PRO A 194 14.96 8.86 19.52
C PRO A 194 13.74 8.47 20.37
N ASP A 195 13.78 8.67 21.69
CA ASP A 195 12.64 8.33 22.56
C ASP A 195 11.40 9.19 22.27
N ASN A 196 11.58 10.44 21.86
CA ASN A 196 10.47 11.30 21.45
C ASN A 196 9.84 10.86 20.13
N ASN A 197 10.52 10.04 19.33
CA ASN A 197 9.95 9.46 18.12
C ASN A 197 8.79 8.51 18.43
N LEU A 198 8.81 7.84 19.59
CA LEU A 198 7.69 7.00 20.02
C LEU A 198 6.39 7.82 20.15
N ILE A 199 6.48 9.02 20.73
CA ILE A 199 5.33 9.92 20.85
C ILE A 199 4.86 10.39 19.47
N ARG A 200 5.79 10.75 18.57
CA ARG A 200 5.45 11.14 17.20
C ARG A 200 4.73 10.03 16.46
N CYS A 201 5.28 8.81 16.48
CA CYS A 201 4.69 7.64 15.86
C CYS A 201 3.30 7.30 16.45
N THR A 202 3.10 7.48 17.74
CA THR A 202 1.80 7.27 18.39
C THR A 202 0.73 8.24 17.87
N ILE A 203 1.05 9.53 17.77
CA ILE A 203 0.13 10.54 17.21
C ILE A 203 -0.18 10.26 15.74
N GLN A 204 0.82 9.90 14.97
CA GLN A 204 0.67 9.54 13.56
C GLN A 204 -0.20 8.30 13.38
N ALA A 205 0.03 7.26 14.19
CA ALA A 205 -0.77 6.03 14.18
C ALA A 205 -2.24 6.32 14.56
N LEU A 206 -2.45 7.16 15.58
CA LEU A 206 -3.79 7.60 15.97
C LEU A 206 -4.51 8.32 14.82
N SER A 207 -3.82 9.19 14.08
CA SER A 207 -4.40 9.86 12.91
C SER A 207 -4.79 8.88 11.80
N ALA A 208 -3.99 7.84 11.58
CA ALA A 208 -4.29 6.79 10.60
C ALA A 208 -5.54 5.98 10.97
N ILE A 209 -5.69 5.63 12.25
CA ILE A 209 -6.86 4.90 12.76
C ILE A 209 -8.12 5.76 12.63
N LEU A 210 -8.11 7.00 13.15
CA LEU A 210 -9.22 7.95 13.01
C LEU A 210 -9.52 8.29 11.55
N GLY A 211 -8.50 8.22 10.70
CA GLY A 211 -8.62 8.37 9.26
C GLY A 211 -9.23 7.17 8.55
N GLY A 212 -9.35 6.00 9.20
CA GLY A 212 -9.98 4.79 8.67
C GLY A 212 -9.05 3.98 7.75
N SER A 213 -7.77 3.83 8.11
CA SER A 213 -6.83 2.95 7.41
C SER A 213 -7.19 1.47 7.61
N GLN A 214 -7.02 0.63 6.58
CA GLN A 214 -7.27 -0.81 6.66
C GLN A 214 -6.10 -1.59 7.23
N SER A 215 -4.89 -1.07 7.12
CA SER A 215 -3.70 -1.65 7.75
C SER A 215 -2.72 -0.55 8.12
N LEU A 216 -1.90 -0.80 9.14
CA LEU A 216 -1.02 0.18 9.72
C LEU A 216 0.37 -0.42 9.97
N HIS A 217 1.40 0.35 9.59
CA HIS A 217 2.78 0.14 10.05
C HIS A 217 3.21 1.34 10.89
N VAL A 218 3.76 1.07 12.07
CA VAL A 218 4.31 2.09 12.96
C VAL A 218 5.83 1.98 12.94
N ASN A 219 6.52 3.02 12.53
CA ASN A 219 7.98 3.08 12.55
C ASN A 219 8.50 2.94 13.98
N SER A 220 9.65 2.31 14.11
CA SER A 220 10.32 2.20 15.40
C SER A 220 10.98 3.53 15.78
N ARG A 221 11.24 3.73 17.08
CA ARG A 221 11.83 4.97 17.60
C ARG A 221 13.22 5.28 17.04
N ASP A 222 13.94 4.24 16.61
CA ASP A 222 15.28 4.31 16.04
C ASP A 222 15.32 4.34 14.51
N GLU A 223 14.17 4.51 13.85
CA GLU A 223 14.05 4.58 12.38
C GLU A 223 15.00 5.60 11.73
N ALA A 224 15.24 6.74 12.42
CA ALA A 224 16.17 7.78 11.92
C ALA A 224 17.66 7.39 12.08
N LEU A 225 17.97 6.26 12.70
CA LEU A 225 19.33 5.82 13.00
C LEU A 225 19.73 4.59 12.17
N ALA A 226 18.89 3.56 12.18
CA ALA A 226 19.19 2.27 11.57
C ALA A 226 17.93 1.39 11.46
N LEU A 227 18.11 0.14 11.04
CA LEU A 227 17.12 -0.91 11.21
C LEU A 227 16.83 -1.07 12.72
N PRO A 228 15.57 -1.37 13.10
CA PRO A 228 15.16 -1.34 14.49
C PRO A 228 15.84 -2.45 15.31
N SER A 229 16.21 -2.10 16.56
CA SER A 229 16.57 -3.08 17.57
C SER A 229 15.34 -3.87 18.03
N GLU A 230 15.55 -5.00 18.70
CA GLU A 230 14.46 -5.84 19.24
C GLU A 230 13.55 -5.04 20.18
N ASP A 231 14.12 -4.28 21.12
CA ASP A 231 13.36 -3.41 22.01
C ASP A 231 12.53 -2.37 21.27
N SER A 232 13.08 -1.78 20.22
CA SER A 232 12.40 -0.77 19.40
C SER A 232 11.25 -1.37 18.61
N VAL A 233 11.40 -2.57 18.05
CA VAL A 233 10.33 -3.32 17.38
C VAL A 233 9.22 -3.64 18.36
N GLN A 234 9.57 -4.12 19.58
CA GLN A 234 8.59 -4.42 20.60
C GLN A 234 7.77 -3.19 21.00
N LEU A 235 8.41 -2.02 21.19
CA LEU A 235 7.72 -0.77 21.51
C LEU A 235 6.78 -0.36 20.38
N SER A 236 7.21 -0.45 19.12
CA SER A 236 6.37 -0.14 17.95
C SER A 236 5.13 -1.04 17.89
N LEU A 237 5.30 -2.36 18.11
CA LEU A 237 4.21 -3.32 18.15
C LEU A 237 3.25 -3.03 19.32
N ARG A 238 3.78 -2.77 20.52
CA ARG A 238 2.97 -2.44 21.71
C ARG A 238 2.21 -1.14 21.53
N THR A 239 2.77 -0.14 20.86
CA THR A 239 2.07 1.11 20.53
C THR A 239 0.78 0.83 19.73
N GLN A 240 0.85 -0.05 18.73
CA GLN A 240 -0.33 -0.45 17.97
C GLN A 240 -1.36 -1.19 18.84
N GLN A 241 -0.90 -2.06 19.75
CA GLN A 241 -1.78 -2.79 20.66
C GLN A 241 -2.46 -1.88 21.68
N ILE A 242 -1.75 -0.88 22.23
CA ILE A 242 -2.34 0.13 23.13
C ILE A 242 -3.43 0.91 22.40
N LEU A 243 -3.17 1.36 21.17
CA LEU A 243 -4.18 2.06 20.37
C LEU A 243 -5.39 1.16 20.06
N ALA A 244 -5.17 -0.13 19.77
CA ALA A 244 -6.25 -1.06 19.42
C ALA A 244 -7.10 -1.50 20.61
N PHE A 245 -6.50 -1.68 21.79
CA PHE A 245 -7.17 -2.36 22.91
C PHE A 245 -7.35 -1.52 24.16
N GLU A 246 -6.65 -0.38 24.31
CA GLU A 246 -6.68 0.39 25.55
C GLU A 246 -7.21 1.82 25.34
N SER A 247 -7.11 2.37 24.10
CA SER A 247 -7.46 3.77 23.84
C SER A 247 -8.95 4.01 23.54
N GLY A 248 -9.71 2.97 23.23
CA GLY A 248 -11.09 3.07 22.75
C GLY A 248 -11.26 3.70 21.36
N VAL A 249 -10.16 4.07 20.68
CA VAL A 249 -10.22 4.73 19.37
C VAL A 249 -10.76 3.83 18.25
N SER A 250 -10.66 2.52 18.43
CA SER A 250 -11.22 1.52 17.50
C SER A 250 -12.72 1.28 17.66
N ASP A 251 -13.33 1.82 18.73
CA ASP A 251 -14.71 1.57 19.10
C ASP A 251 -15.68 2.65 18.57
N VAL A 252 -15.17 3.68 17.88
CA VAL A 252 -15.91 4.85 17.39
C VAL A 252 -15.87 4.98 15.86
#